data_bcbcbbee25a6c00ca3470e9ad07c9e9e
#
_entry.id   bcbcbbee25a6c00ca3470e9ad07c9e9e
#
_cell.length_a   1.000
_cell.length_b   1.000
_cell.length_c   1.000
_cell.angle_alpha   90.00
_cell.angle_beta   90.00
_cell.angle_gamma   90.00
#
_symmetry.space_group_name_H-M   'P 1'
#
loop_
_entity.id
_entity.type
_entity.pdbx_description
1 polymer ?
#
loop_
_entity_poly.entity_id
_entity_poly.type
_entity_poly.pdbx_seq_one_letter_code
_entity_poly.pdbx_strand_id
1 'polypeptide(L)'
;MVVLIGTGCGIPGIMASRTIENERDRRMTIMTTTFIPCGAKVPFIAMIAGAIFGDSAWVATSAYFIGMLAIITSGIMLKKTKMFAGDPAPFVMELPAYHLPTLKNVLRSMWERGWSFIKKAGTIILLSTILVWFTTYFGFTSDGFRMLSEEEPDQSILAAIGSAISWIFVPLGWGTWQAAVASITGLVAKENIAGTMGILYGGSSSVYATLAETFSGITGYSFLVFNLLCAPCFAAIGAIRREMNNAKWTWFAIAYQCGFAYAISLMINQFGGLFTGNVNIIGVIAAVIVLGFMIWMLVRPYKESIKLTKEIKIS
;
A
#
# COMPACT_ATOMS: atom_id res chain seq x y z
N MET A 1 0.72 -17.50 7.76
CA MET A 1 -0.37 -17.14 8.69
C MET A 1 -0.61 -15.64 8.73
N VAL A 2 0.37 -14.77 9.03
CA VAL A 2 0.24 -13.31 9.10
C VAL A 2 -0.30 -12.70 7.79
N VAL A 3 0.22 -13.14 6.64
CA VAL A 3 -0.19 -12.68 5.30
C VAL A 3 -1.64 -13.08 4.99
N LEU A 4 -2.07 -14.28 5.35
CA LEU A 4 -3.46 -14.74 5.16
C LEU A 4 -4.46 -13.91 5.98
N ILE A 5 -4.11 -13.55 7.21
CA ILE A 5 -4.93 -12.63 8.03
C ILE A 5 -4.98 -11.24 7.38
N GLY A 6 -3.88 -10.81 6.76
CA GLY A 6 -3.77 -9.54 6.05
C GLY A 6 -4.69 -9.38 4.85
N THR A 7 -5.17 -10.47 4.23
CA THR A 7 -6.12 -10.40 3.09
C THR A 7 -7.44 -9.77 3.47
N GLY A 8 -7.92 -9.96 4.70
CA GLY A 8 -9.12 -9.31 5.19
C GLY A 8 -8.86 -7.85 5.56
N CYS A 9 -7.88 -7.61 6.43
CA CYS A 9 -7.43 -6.29 6.85
C CYS A 9 -5.96 -6.33 7.27
N GLY A 10 -5.19 -5.32 6.85
CA GLY A 10 -3.76 -5.23 7.18
C GLY A 10 -3.49 -5.08 8.69
N ILE A 11 -4.41 -4.47 9.45
CA ILE A 11 -4.20 -4.21 10.88
C ILE A 11 -4.09 -5.50 11.70
N PRO A 12 -5.03 -6.46 11.63
CA PRO A 12 -4.88 -7.75 12.30
C PRO A 12 -3.64 -8.52 11.83
N GLY A 13 -3.30 -8.42 10.54
CA GLY A 13 -2.07 -9.01 9.99
C GLY A 13 -0.82 -8.45 10.66
N ILE A 14 -0.71 -7.12 10.80
CA ILE A 14 0.40 -6.45 11.48
C ILE A 14 0.43 -6.86 12.97
N MET A 15 -0.72 -6.89 13.64
CA MET A 15 -0.79 -7.30 15.06
C MET A 15 -0.42 -8.77 15.27
N ALA A 16 -0.72 -9.65 14.31
CA ALA A 16 -0.35 -11.06 14.38
C ALA A 16 1.17 -11.28 14.28
N SER A 17 1.94 -10.27 13.81
CA SER A 17 3.41 -10.34 13.79
C SER A 17 4.04 -10.46 15.19
N ARG A 18 3.28 -10.21 16.26
CA ARG A 18 3.72 -10.42 17.66
C ARG A 18 4.08 -11.86 17.99
N THR A 19 3.56 -12.82 17.21
CA THR A 19 3.90 -14.23 17.38
C THR A 19 5.29 -14.58 16.86
N ILE A 20 5.97 -13.64 16.19
CA ILE A 20 7.31 -13.82 15.66
C ILE A 20 8.31 -13.34 16.73
N GLU A 21 9.09 -14.26 17.28
CA GLU A 21 10.06 -13.96 18.34
C GLU A 21 11.23 -13.13 17.86
N ASN A 22 11.74 -13.41 16.64
CA ASN A 22 12.84 -12.67 16.07
C ASN A 22 12.40 -11.26 15.63
N GLU A 23 12.95 -10.25 16.27
CA GLU A 23 12.61 -8.85 16.00
C GLU A 23 12.88 -8.44 14.54
N ARG A 24 13.92 -8.97 13.90
CA ARG A 24 14.25 -8.67 12.49
C ARG A 24 13.19 -9.24 11.56
N ASP A 25 12.83 -10.51 11.74
CA ASP A 25 11.80 -11.18 10.95
C ASP A 25 10.42 -10.56 11.18
N ARG A 26 10.13 -10.15 12.43
CA ARG A 26 8.92 -9.42 12.77
C ARG A 26 8.83 -8.10 12.04
N ARG A 27 9.90 -7.29 12.05
CA ARG A 27 9.94 -6.01 11.32
C ARG A 27 9.78 -6.21 9.82
N MET A 28 10.48 -7.19 9.23
CA MET A 28 10.35 -7.51 7.82
C MET A 28 8.93 -7.92 7.46
N THR A 29 8.30 -8.77 8.28
CA THR A 29 6.90 -9.19 8.10
C THR A 29 5.94 -8.00 8.17
N ILE A 30 6.11 -7.08 9.12
CA ILE A 30 5.29 -5.87 9.23
C ILE A 30 5.40 -5.02 7.96
N MET A 31 6.60 -4.88 7.39
CA MET A 31 6.83 -4.08 6.19
C MET A 31 6.22 -4.69 4.92
N THR A 32 6.14 -6.01 4.84
CA THR A 32 5.70 -6.70 3.61
C THR A 32 4.24 -7.15 3.63
N THR A 33 3.66 -7.38 4.80
CA THR A 33 2.28 -7.91 4.95
C THR A 33 1.22 -7.02 4.26
N THR A 34 1.43 -5.72 4.18
CA THR A 34 0.48 -4.77 3.63
C THR A 34 0.44 -4.71 2.09
N PHE A 35 1.34 -5.42 1.40
CA PHE A 35 1.34 -5.53 -0.06
C PHE A 35 0.18 -6.36 -0.59
N ILE A 36 -0.31 -7.31 0.21
CA ILE A 36 -1.48 -8.09 -0.21
C ILE A 36 -2.73 -7.20 -0.24
N PRO A 37 -3.62 -7.37 -1.24
CA PRO A 37 -4.88 -6.65 -1.29
C PRO A 37 -5.73 -6.96 -0.05
N CYS A 38 -6.17 -5.94 0.66
CA CYS A 38 -7.16 -6.07 1.73
C CYS A 38 -8.56 -5.77 1.22
N GLY A 39 -9.60 -6.11 1.98
CA GLY A 39 -11.00 -5.87 1.59
C GLY A 39 -11.30 -4.42 1.19
N ALA A 40 -10.65 -3.44 1.80
CA ALA A 40 -10.81 -2.02 1.46
C ALA A 40 -10.26 -1.64 0.07
N LYS A 41 -9.34 -2.43 -0.50
CA LYS A 41 -8.80 -2.22 -1.85
C LYS A 41 -9.68 -2.84 -2.95
N VAL A 42 -10.58 -3.78 -2.61
CA VAL A 42 -11.38 -4.52 -3.59
C VAL A 42 -12.30 -3.60 -4.40
N PRO A 43 -13.05 -2.64 -3.83
CA PRO A 43 -13.89 -1.72 -4.62
C PRO A 43 -13.08 -0.91 -5.63
N PHE A 44 -11.89 -0.47 -5.27
CA PHE A 44 -10.99 0.25 -6.16
C PHE A 44 -10.47 -0.64 -7.29
N ILE A 45 -10.06 -1.89 -6.99
CA ILE A 45 -9.63 -2.87 -8.00
C ILE A 45 -10.78 -3.16 -8.98
N ALA A 46 -12.01 -3.36 -8.47
CA ALA A 46 -13.20 -3.60 -9.28
C ALA A 46 -13.52 -2.40 -10.18
N MET A 47 -13.43 -1.18 -9.66
CA MET A 47 -13.68 0.03 -10.43
C MET A 47 -12.70 0.19 -11.60
N ILE A 48 -11.40 -0.01 -11.38
CA ILE A 48 -10.38 0.07 -12.45
C ILE A 48 -10.55 -1.07 -13.45
N ALA A 49 -10.83 -2.30 -12.98
CA ALA A 49 -11.07 -3.44 -13.85
C ALA A 49 -12.30 -3.22 -14.74
N GLY A 50 -13.39 -2.69 -14.18
CA GLY A 50 -14.62 -2.39 -14.93
C GLY A 50 -14.46 -1.24 -15.90
N ALA A 51 -13.84 -0.12 -15.47
CA ALA A 51 -13.72 1.07 -16.28
C ALA A 51 -12.78 0.90 -17.47
N ILE A 52 -11.61 0.27 -17.27
CA ILE A 52 -10.53 0.25 -18.27
C ILE A 52 -10.46 -1.08 -19.01
N PHE A 53 -10.82 -2.19 -18.35
CA PHE A 53 -10.63 -3.53 -18.87
C PHE A 53 -11.94 -4.31 -19.14
N GLY A 54 -13.10 -3.61 -19.13
CA GLY A 54 -14.39 -4.21 -19.50
C GLY A 54 -14.78 -5.36 -18.58
N ASP A 55 -14.70 -5.19 -17.26
CA ASP A 55 -15.01 -6.21 -16.24
C ASP A 55 -14.15 -7.48 -16.30
N SER A 56 -12.92 -7.36 -16.80
CA SER A 56 -12.00 -8.50 -16.89
C SER A 56 -11.63 -9.03 -15.50
N ALA A 57 -12.11 -10.22 -15.16
CA ALA A 57 -11.74 -10.93 -13.93
C ALA A 57 -10.23 -11.16 -13.77
N TRP A 58 -9.50 -11.24 -14.88
CA TRP A 58 -8.05 -11.43 -14.88
C TRP A 58 -7.29 -10.27 -14.21
N VAL A 59 -7.78 -9.03 -14.36
CA VAL A 59 -7.16 -7.85 -13.73
C VAL A 59 -7.27 -7.92 -12.22
N ALA A 60 -8.44 -8.25 -11.70
CA ALA A 60 -8.65 -8.41 -10.27
C ALA A 60 -7.77 -9.55 -9.71
N THR A 61 -7.74 -10.70 -10.39
CA THR A 61 -6.91 -11.84 -10.00
C THR A 61 -5.42 -11.50 -10.05
N SER A 62 -4.96 -10.80 -11.10
CA SER A 62 -3.56 -10.38 -11.25
C SER A 62 -3.09 -9.46 -10.11
N ALA A 63 -3.97 -8.62 -9.57
CA ALA A 63 -3.65 -7.76 -8.43
C ALA A 63 -3.24 -8.57 -7.18
N TYR A 64 -3.89 -9.70 -6.92
CA TYR A 64 -3.50 -10.60 -5.83
C TYR A 64 -2.16 -11.28 -6.10
N PHE A 65 -1.92 -11.76 -7.32
CA PHE A 65 -0.64 -12.35 -7.70
C PHE A 65 0.51 -11.34 -7.60
N ILE A 66 0.30 -10.10 -8.04
CA ILE A 66 1.31 -9.03 -7.87
C ILE A 66 1.58 -8.76 -6.39
N GLY A 67 0.55 -8.72 -5.55
CA GLY A 67 0.72 -8.56 -4.11
C GLY A 67 1.58 -9.69 -3.50
N MET A 68 1.31 -10.94 -3.87
CA MET A 68 2.11 -12.09 -3.43
C MET A 68 3.55 -12.03 -3.93
N LEU A 69 3.76 -11.73 -5.22
CA LEU A 69 5.09 -11.56 -5.80
C LEU A 69 5.85 -10.41 -5.12
N ALA A 70 5.17 -9.31 -4.82
CA ALA A 70 5.75 -8.19 -4.09
C ALA A 70 6.22 -8.58 -2.69
N ILE A 71 5.46 -9.41 -1.96
CA ILE A 71 5.86 -9.93 -0.66
C ILE A 71 7.12 -10.79 -0.78
N ILE A 72 7.13 -11.72 -1.74
CA ILE A 72 8.26 -12.66 -1.94
C ILE A 72 9.52 -11.89 -2.33
N THR A 73 9.44 -11.06 -3.36
CA THR A 73 10.59 -10.29 -3.87
C THR A 73 11.13 -9.32 -2.82
N SER A 74 10.24 -8.58 -2.17
CA SER A 74 10.59 -7.65 -1.09
C SER A 74 11.19 -8.37 0.10
N GLY A 75 10.64 -9.52 0.51
CA GLY A 75 11.17 -10.35 1.59
C GLY A 75 12.59 -10.83 1.30
N ILE A 76 12.86 -11.33 0.09
CA ILE A 76 14.19 -11.76 -0.33
C ILE A 76 15.18 -10.58 -0.34
N MET A 77 14.76 -9.43 -0.91
CA MET A 77 15.59 -8.22 -0.96
C MET A 77 15.95 -7.71 0.43
N LEU A 78 14.97 -7.61 1.34
CA LEU A 78 15.19 -7.15 2.71
C LEU A 78 16.10 -8.10 3.48
N LYS A 79 15.90 -9.42 3.37
CA LYS A 79 16.72 -10.42 4.05
C LYS A 79 18.19 -10.37 3.64
N LYS A 80 18.49 -9.98 2.40
CA LYS A 80 19.87 -9.80 1.91
C LYS A 80 20.52 -8.47 2.32
N THR A 81 19.76 -7.60 2.97
CA THR A 81 20.27 -6.32 3.48
C THR A 81 20.90 -6.54 4.86
N LYS A 82 22.04 -5.89 5.14
CA LYS A 82 22.76 -6.01 6.43
C LYS A 82 21.88 -5.76 7.67
N MET A 83 20.80 -4.99 7.52
CA MET A 83 19.88 -4.64 8.61
C MET A 83 19.01 -5.83 9.03
N PHE A 84 18.71 -6.76 8.11
CA PHE A 84 17.82 -7.91 8.31
C PHE A 84 18.55 -9.24 8.13
N ALA A 85 19.85 -9.23 7.79
CA ALA A 85 20.67 -10.43 7.70
C ALA A 85 20.85 -11.05 9.08
N GLY A 86 20.65 -12.37 9.19
CA GLY A 86 20.81 -13.14 10.42
C GLY A 86 20.21 -14.53 10.24
N ASP A 87 20.64 -15.48 11.08
CA ASP A 87 20.11 -16.82 11.06
C ASP A 87 18.64 -16.83 11.48
N PRO A 88 17.81 -17.70 10.88
CA PRO A 88 16.44 -17.90 11.33
C PRO A 88 16.48 -18.37 12.79
N ALA A 89 15.69 -17.75 13.66
CA ALA A 89 15.57 -18.23 15.02
C ALA A 89 15.09 -19.68 15.01
N PRO A 90 15.75 -20.61 15.76
CA PRO A 90 15.22 -21.94 15.89
C PRO A 90 13.81 -21.85 16.51
N PHE A 91 12.82 -22.34 15.78
CA PHE A 91 11.45 -22.36 16.26
C PHE A 91 11.34 -23.50 17.32
N VAL A 92 11.74 -23.19 18.54
CA VAL A 92 11.57 -24.07 19.70
C VAL A 92 10.45 -23.46 20.53
N MET A 93 9.23 -23.81 20.22
CA MET A 93 8.07 -23.47 21.06
C MET A 93 7.62 -24.76 21.73
N GLU A 94 7.85 -24.87 23.04
CA GLU A 94 7.16 -25.86 23.83
C GLU A 94 5.67 -25.57 23.74
N LEU A 95 4.92 -26.49 23.11
CA LEU A 95 3.49 -26.34 22.99
C LEU A 95 2.87 -26.49 24.40
N PRO A 96 2.25 -25.41 24.94
CA PRO A 96 1.54 -25.55 26.20
C PRO A 96 0.43 -26.58 26.05
N ALA A 97 0.10 -27.28 27.14
CA ALA A 97 -0.97 -28.26 27.16
C ALA A 97 -2.27 -27.69 26.60
N TYR A 98 -2.85 -28.34 25.62
CA TYR A 98 -4.10 -27.90 25.00
C TYR A 98 -5.25 -28.05 26.00
N HIS A 99 -5.85 -26.92 26.38
CA HIS A 99 -7.11 -26.88 27.10
C HIS A 99 -8.20 -26.37 26.16
N LEU A 100 -9.34 -27.08 26.15
CA LEU A 100 -10.51 -26.58 25.39
C LEU A 100 -10.97 -25.26 25.97
N PRO A 101 -11.00 -24.18 25.15
CA PRO A 101 -11.41 -22.87 25.64
C PRO A 101 -12.91 -22.88 26.00
N THR A 102 -13.27 -22.30 27.11
CA THR A 102 -14.68 -22.12 27.45
C THR A 102 -15.33 -21.11 26.53
N LEU A 103 -16.54 -21.41 26.05
CA LEU A 103 -17.27 -20.54 25.10
C LEU A 103 -17.43 -19.12 25.62
N LYS A 104 -17.66 -18.95 26.92
CA LYS A 104 -17.77 -17.65 27.59
C LYS A 104 -16.49 -16.82 27.46
N ASN A 105 -15.32 -17.42 27.64
CA ASN A 105 -14.04 -16.72 27.53
C ASN A 105 -13.72 -16.34 26.10
N VAL A 106 -14.09 -17.20 25.14
CA VAL A 106 -13.92 -16.93 23.70
C VAL A 106 -14.78 -15.74 23.30
N LEU A 107 -16.07 -15.77 23.61
CA LEU A 107 -17.01 -14.70 23.26
C LEU A 107 -16.62 -13.37 23.91
N ARG A 108 -16.21 -13.39 25.17
CA ARG A 108 -15.75 -12.19 25.89
C ARG A 108 -14.48 -11.61 25.23
N SER A 109 -13.49 -12.44 24.94
CA SER A 109 -12.27 -11.99 24.29
C SER A 109 -12.52 -11.46 22.87
N MET A 110 -13.42 -12.08 22.11
CA MET A 110 -13.85 -11.60 20.81
C MET A 110 -14.50 -10.20 20.92
N TRP A 111 -15.43 -10.06 21.87
CA TRP A 111 -16.13 -8.79 22.08
C TRP A 111 -15.18 -7.66 22.51
N GLU A 112 -14.33 -7.89 23.51
CA GLU A 112 -13.39 -6.89 24.01
C GLU A 112 -12.39 -6.44 22.91
N ARG A 113 -11.86 -7.41 22.13
CA ARG A 113 -10.96 -7.11 21.03
C ARG A 113 -11.66 -6.44 19.86
N GLY A 114 -12.83 -6.93 19.47
CA GLY A 114 -13.67 -6.37 18.41
C GLY A 114 -14.10 -4.95 18.73
N TRP A 115 -14.63 -4.71 19.92
CA TRP A 115 -15.02 -3.38 20.36
C TRP A 115 -13.86 -2.38 20.41
N SER A 116 -12.71 -2.82 20.95
CA SER A 116 -11.50 -2.00 20.97
C SER A 116 -11.01 -1.65 19.56
N PHE A 117 -11.13 -2.58 18.60
CA PHE A 117 -10.80 -2.36 17.20
C PHE A 117 -11.76 -1.36 16.55
N ILE A 118 -13.08 -1.56 16.69
CA ILE A 118 -14.12 -0.68 16.13
C ILE A 118 -13.95 0.73 16.66
N LYS A 119 -13.73 0.90 17.98
CA LYS A 119 -13.54 2.22 18.58
C LYS A 119 -12.32 2.94 18.03
N LYS A 120 -11.18 2.25 17.87
CA LYS A 120 -9.95 2.85 17.36
C LYS A 120 -10.00 3.12 15.86
N ALA A 121 -10.38 2.13 15.06
CA ALA A 121 -10.47 2.27 13.62
C ALA A 121 -11.57 3.26 13.22
N GLY A 122 -12.75 3.16 13.83
CA GLY A 122 -13.86 4.06 13.56
C GLY A 122 -13.54 5.52 13.86
N THR A 123 -12.84 5.81 14.98
CA THR A 123 -12.46 7.19 15.31
C THR A 123 -11.48 7.77 14.27
N ILE A 124 -10.48 7.00 13.86
CA ILE A 124 -9.50 7.44 12.86
C ILE A 124 -10.18 7.64 11.49
N ILE A 125 -11.01 6.70 11.07
CA ILE A 125 -11.73 6.79 9.80
C ILE A 125 -12.67 8.00 9.81
N LEU A 126 -13.45 8.19 10.86
CA LEU A 126 -14.38 9.33 10.98
C LEU A 126 -13.62 10.66 10.91
N LEU A 127 -12.56 10.82 11.69
CA LEU A 127 -11.78 12.06 11.71
C LEU A 127 -11.15 12.34 10.35
N SER A 128 -10.61 11.31 9.70
CA SER A 128 -9.98 11.44 8.40
C SER A 128 -10.98 11.71 7.29
N THR A 129 -12.19 11.14 7.35
CA THR A 129 -13.26 11.42 6.39
C THR A 129 -13.74 12.87 6.51
N ILE A 130 -13.89 13.38 7.74
CA ILE A 130 -14.23 14.79 7.97
C ILE A 130 -13.14 15.71 7.39
N LEU A 131 -11.86 15.38 7.60
CA LEU A 131 -10.75 16.17 7.07
C LEU A 131 -10.72 16.17 5.54
N VAL A 132 -10.90 15.00 4.90
CA VAL A 132 -10.96 14.91 3.44
C VAL A 132 -12.17 15.67 2.91
N TRP A 133 -13.35 15.51 3.53
CA TRP A 133 -14.54 16.26 3.16
C TRP A 133 -14.29 17.77 3.22
N PHE A 134 -13.73 18.27 4.33
CA PHE A 134 -13.40 19.68 4.48
C PHE A 134 -12.45 20.16 3.38
N THR A 135 -11.36 19.45 3.12
CA THR A 135 -10.37 19.85 2.09
C THR A 135 -10.90 19.76 0.66
N THR A 136 -11.93 18.95 0.41
CA THR A 136 -12.58 18.80 -0.90
C THR A 136 -13.56 19.94 -1.16
N TYR A 137 -14.36 20.31 -0.15
CA TYR A 137 -15.44 21.30 -0.33
C TYR A 137 -15.05 22.72 0.03
N PHE A 138 -13.87 22.97 0.59
CA PHE A 138 -13.37 24.31 0.87
C PHE A 138 -12.18 24.64 -0.01
N GLY A 139 -12.17 25.88 -0.53
CA GLY A 139 -11.10 26.36 -1.39
C GLY A 139 -10.87 27.86 -1.29
N PHE A 140 -9.75 28.31 -1.84
CA PHE A 140 -9.43 29.72 -1.99
C PHE A 140 -9.79 30.17 -3.41
N THR A 141 -10.84 30.99 -3.51
CA THR A 141 -11.30 31.59 -4.74
C THR A 141 -10.92 33.09 -4.77
N SER A 142 -11.05 33.76 -5.93
CA SER A 142 -10.86 35.21 -6.04
C SER A 142 -11.68 36.03 -5.04
N ASP A 143 -12.82 35.48 -4.59
CA ASP A 143 -13.75 36.14 -3.63
C ASP A 143 -13.42 35.78 -2.16
N GLY A 144 -12.34 35.03 -1.91
CA GLY A 144 -11.89 34.59 -0.58
C GLY A 144 -12.14 33.13 -0.28
N PHE A 145 -12.06 32.76 1.00
CA PHE A 145 -12.31 31.40 1.47
C PHE A 145 -13.80 31.11 1.52
N ARG A 146 -14.27 30.19 0.67
CA ARG A 146 -15.69 29.80 0.60
C ARG A 146 -15.86 28.29 0.45
N MET A 147 -17.07 27.85 0.71
CA MET A 147 -17.50 26.49 0.35
C MET A 147 -17.75 26.45 -1.15
N LEU A 148 -17.09 25.49 -1.82
CA LEU A 148 -17.19 25.28 -3.27
C LEU A 148 -18.45 24.48 -3.60
N SER A 149 -19.05 24.76 -4.78
CA SER A 149 -20.07 23.90 -5.36
C SER A 149 -19.46 22.63 -5.95
N GLU A 150 -20.27 21.59 -6.14
CA GLU A 150 -19.80 20.31 -6.73
C GLU A 150 -19.27 20.47 -8.16
N GLU A 151 -19.53 21.59 -8.80
CA GLU A 151 -19.11 21.90 -10.18
C GLU A 151 -17.69 22.53 -10.27
N GLU A 152 -17.07 22.90 -9.14
CA GLU A 152 -15.77 23.59 -9.10
C GLU A 152 -14.69 22.83 -8.29
N PRO A 153 -14.42 21.54 -8.56
CA PRO A 153 -13.46 20.77 -7.78
C PRO A 153 -12.01 21.25 -7.95
N ASP A 154 -11.72 21.96 -9.05
CA ASP A 154 -10.36 22.43 -9.39
C ASP A 154 -9.83 23.53 -8.45
N GLN A 155 -10.72 24.23 -7.74
CA GLN A 155 -10.38 25.31 -6.81
C GLN A 155 -10.29 24.86 -5.36
N SER A 156 -10.44 23.56 -5.10
CA SER A 156 -10.35 23.00 -3.77
C SER A 156 -8.91 23.02 -3.23
N ILE A 157 -8.78 23.08 -1.91
CA ILE A 157 -7.48 22.94 -1.24
C ILE A 157 -6.82 21.61 -1.66
N LEU A 158 -7.62 20.58 -1.82
CA LEU A 158 -7.17 19.27 -2.21
C LEU A 158 -6.63 19.24 -3.65
N ALA A 159 -7.24 20.01 -4.58
CA ALA A 159 -6.73 20.16 -5.94
C ALA A 159 -5.39 20.91 -5.98
N ALA A 160 -5.23 21.95 -5.16
CA ALA A 160 -3.97 22.67 -5.04
C ALA A 160 -2.83 21.76 -4.52
N ILE A 161 -3.11 20.94 -3.53
CA ILE A 161 -2.14 19.95 -3.03
C ILE A 161 -1.86 18.89 -4.10
N GLY A 162 -2.89 18.40 -4.78
CA GLY A 162 -2.77 17.41 -5.85
C GLY A 162 -1.91 17.89 -7.01
N SER A 163 -2.14 19.14 -7.48
CA SER A 163 -1.36 19.73 -8.57
C SER A 163 0.10 19.97 -8.19
N ALA A 164 0.36 20.36 -6.93
CA ALA A 164 1.74 20.52 -6.43
C ALA A 164 2.54 19.21 -6.39
N ILE A 165 1.86 18.05 -6.30
CA ILE A 165 2.50 16.73 -6.16
C ILE A 165 2.40 15.91 -7.46
N SER A 166 1.48 16.26 -8.36
CA SER A 166 1.19 15.50 -9.60
C SER A 166 2.41 15.23 -10.47
N TRP A 167 3.39 16.15 -10.50
CA TRP A 167 4.62 16.00 -11.26
C TRP A 167 5.44 14.77 -10.89
N ILE A 168 5.35 14.28 -9.63
CA ILE A 168 6.02 13.07 -9.16
C ILE A 168 5.48 11.84 -9.89
N PHE A 169 4.20 11.87 -10.28
CA PHE A 169 3.50 10.75 -10.91
C PHE A 169 3.53 10.77 -12.44
N VAL A 170 4.05 11.86 -13.04
CA VAL A 170 4.22 11.95 -14.51
C VAL A 170 5.01 10.77 -15.08
N PRO A 171 6.15 10.31 -14.50
CA PRO A 171 6.88 9.15 -15.01
C PRO A 171 6.10 7.83 -14.94
N LEU A 172 5.09 7.76 -14.08
CA LEU A 172 4.20 6.60 -13.91
C LEU A 172 3.04 6.59 -14.92
N GLY A 173 2.91 7.66 -15.74
CA GLY A 173 1.90 7.79 -16.79
C GLY A 173 0.57 8.40 -16.35
N TRP A 174 0.40 8.77 -15.08
CA TRP A 174 -0.85 9.32 -14.54
C TRP A 174 -0.62 10.59 -13.69
N GLY A 175 0.16 11.53 -14.24
CA GLY A 175 0.50 12.81 -13.59
C GLY A 175 -0.64 13.83 -13.56
N THR A 176 -1.91 13.40 -13.47
CA THR A 176 -3.06 14.28 -13.30
C THR A 176 -3.26 14.61 -11.81
N TRP A 177 -3.72 15.84 -11.50
CA TRP A 177 -3.96 16.23 -10.12
C TRP A 177 -5.04 15.35 -9.47
N GLN A 178 -6.07 14.94 -10.23
CA GLN A 178 -7.14 14.04 -9.75
C GLN A 178 -6.59 12.69 -9.29
N ALA A 179 -5.71 12.07 -10.08
CA ALA A 179 -5.09 10.79 -9.72
C ALA A 179 -4.15 10.94 -8.51
N ALA A 180 -3.41 12.05 -8.42
CA ALA A 180 -2.58 12.36 -7.27
C ALA A 180 -3.41 12.51 -5.99
N VAL A 181 -4.52 13.27 -6.06
CA VAL A 181 -5.48 13.42 -4.97
C VAL A 181 -6.09 12.09 -4.55
N ALA A 182 -6.54 11.27 -5.50
CA ALA A 182 -7.08 9.95 -5.20
C ALA A 182 -6.07 9.05 -4.47
N SER A 183 -4.78 9.12 -4.84
CA SER A 183 -3.71 8.40 -4.16
C SER A 183 -3.48 8.90 -2.74
N ILE A 184 -3.52 10.22 -2.51
CA ILE A 184 -3.36 10.85 -1.19
C ILE A 184 -4.54 10.48 -0.28
N THR A 185 -5.78 10.61 -0.77
CA THR A 185 -6.98 10.23 -0.01
C THR A 185 -6.97 8.74 0.31
N GLY A 186 -6.39 7.92 -0.57
CA GLY A 186 -6.15 6.49 -0.34
C GLY A 186 -5.13 6.17 0.77
N LEU A 187 -4.26 7.11 1.16
CA LEU A 187 -3.43 6.95 2.37
C LEU A 187 -4.26 7.15 3.64
N VAL A 188 -5.28 7.97 3.58
CA VAL A 188 -6.20 8.17 4.71
C VAL A 188 -7.02 6.90 4.94
N ALA A 189 -7.74 6.47 3.91
CA ALA A 189 -8.51 5.24 3.90
C ALA A 189 -8.57 4.69 2.47
N LYS A 190 -8.24 3.43 2.28
CA LYS A 190 -8.11 2.84 0.92
C LYS A 190 -9.44 2.78 0.16
N GLU A 191 -10.55 2.66 0.86
CA GLU A 191 -11.90 2.75 0.28
C GLU A 191 -12.20 4.13 -0.32
N ASN A 192 -11.58 5.19 0.20
CA ASN A 192 -11.81 6.55 -0.30
C ASN A 192 -11.25 6.78 -1.71
N ILE A 193 -10.32 5.94 -2.20
CA ILE A 193 -9.83 6.05 -3.58
C ILE A 193 -10.99 5.95 -4.56
N ALA A 194 -11.81 4.91 -4.44
CA ALA A 194 -12.95 4.72 -5.33
C ALA A 194 -13.99 5.86 -5.21
N GLY A 195 -14.27 6.30 -3.98
CA GLY A 195 -15.17 7.43 -3.74
C GLY A 195 -14.65 8.74 -4.32
N THR A 196 -13.37 9.06 -4.10
CA THR A 196 -12.73 10.27 -4.64
C THR A 196 -12.68 10.23 -6.17
N MET A 197 -12.32 9.09 -6.75
CA MET A 197 -12.35 8.90 -8.21
C MET A 197 -13.78 9.09 -8.75
N GLY A 198 -14.78 8.56 -8.04
CA GLY A 198 -16.19 8.75 -8.38
C GLY A 198 -16.63 10.21 -8.41
N ILE A 199 -16.16 11.02 -7.47
CA ILE A 199 -16.46 12.45 -7.39
C ILE A 199 -15.70 13.23 -8.49
N LEU A 200 -14.39 13.00 -8.60
CA LEU A 200 -13.51 13.78 -9.49
C LEU A 200 -13.67 13.46 -10.98
N TYR A 201 -14.12 12.25 -11.32
CA TYR A 201 -14.33 11.81 -12.70
C TYR A 201 -15.82 11.59 -13.04
N GLY A 202 -16.71 11.79 -12.06
CA GLY A 202 -18.15 11.50 -12.18
C GLY A 202 -19.01 12.55 -12.86
N GLY A 203 -18.48 13.67 -13.31
CA GLY A 203 -19.16 14.81 -13.97
C GLY A 203 -20.52 14.50 -14.62
N SER A 204 -20.80 15.05 -15.80
CA SER A 204 -22.04 14.81 -16.59
C SER A 204 -22.08 13.45 -17.29
N SER A 205 -20.96 12.74 -17.38
CA SER A 205 -20.83 11.40 -17.97
C SER A 205 -20.67 10.31 -16.89
N SER A 206 -20.81 9.04 -17.28
CA SER A 206 -20.56 7.96 -16.33
C SER A 206 -19.06 7.95 -15.94
N VAL A 207 -18.75 7.77 -14.64
CA VAL A 207 -17.38 7.66 -14.11
C VAL A 207 -16.51 6.68 -14.93
N TYR A 208 -17.10 5.58 -15.35
CA TYR A 208 -16.42 4.54 -16.13
C TYR A 208 -15.98 5.04 -17.51
N ALA A 209 -16.80 5.83 -18.20
CA ALA A 209 -16.46 6.38 -19.51
C ALA A 209 -15.29 7.39 -19.39
N THR A 210 -15.39 8.31 -18.43
CA THR A 210 -14.34 9.32 -18.19
C THR A 210 -13.01 8.69 -17.79
N LEU A 211 -13.04 7.63 -16.97
CA LEU A 211 -11.84 6.89 -16.61
C LEU A 211 -11.23 6.15 -17.80
N ALA A 212 -12.05 5.55 -18.67
CA ALA A 212 -11.58 4.87 -19.88
C ALA A 212 -10.94 5.85 -20.89
N GLU A 213 -11.40 7.10 -20.95
CA GLU A 213 -10.81 8.15 -21.77
C GLU A 213 -9.51 8.70 -21.19
N THR A 214 -9.44 8.84 -19.85
CA THR A 214 -8.28 9.44 -19.18
C THR A 214 -7.12 8.46 -19.02
N PHE A 215 -7.42 7.20 -18.73
CA PHE A 215 -6.41 6.17 -18.49
C PHE A 215 -6.34 5.18 -19.64
N SER A 216 -5.16 5.02 -20.23
CA SER A 216 -4.90 3.86 -21.08
C SER A 216 -4.83 2.58 -20.23
N GLY A 217 -4.96 1.40 -20.82
CA GLY A 217 -4.85 0.13 -20.11
C GLY A 217 -3.57 0.02 -19.28
N ILE A 218 -2.43 0.50 -19.80
CA ILE A 218 -1.14 0.46 -19.12
C ILE A 218 -1.07 1.47 -17.98
N THR A 219 -1.49 2.72 -18.20
CA THR A 219 -1.46 3.76 -17.17
C THR A 219 -2.43 3.46 -16.04
N GLY A 220 -3.62 2.92 -16.36
CA GLY A 220 -4.59 2.47 -15.37
C GLY A 220 -4.07 1.29 -14.54
N TYR A 221 -3.38 0.34 -15.16
CA TYR A 221 -2.76 -0.77 -14.45
C TYR A 221 -1.59 -0.31 -13.57
N SER A 222 -0.76 0.63 -14.04
CA SER A 222 0.29 1.28 -13.28
C SER A 222 -0.29 1.98 -12.03
N PHE A 223 -1.39 2.73 -12.19
CA PHE A 223 -2.10 3.39 -11.11
C PHE A 223 -2.67 2.40 -10.09
N LEU A 224 -3.27 1.30 -10.58
CA LEU A 224 -3.78 0.22 -9.73
C LEU A 224 -2.67 -0.38 -8.88
N VAL A 225 -1.54 -0.77 -9.50
CA VAL A 225 -0.43 -1.42 -8.81
C VAL A 225 0.25 -0.47 -7.82
N PHE A 226 0.40 0.82 -8.16
CA PHE A 226 0.91 1.81 -7.21
C PHE A 226 0.05 1.87 -5.94
N ASN A 227 -1.25 2.07 -6.09
CA ASN A 227 -2.17 2.17 -4.95
C ASN A 227 -2.35 0.85 -4.18
N LEU A 228 -2.07 -0.28 -4.85
CA LEU A 228 -2.03 -1.58 -4.23
C LEU A 228 -0.83 -1.73 -3.29
N LEU A 229 0.37 -1.36 -3.75
CA LEU A 229 1.64 -1.61 -3.06
C LEU A 229 2.11 -0.44 -2.19
N CYS A 230 1.64 0.79 -2.41
CA CYS A 230 2.05 1.94 -1.60
C CYS A 230 1.65 1.79 -0.12
N ALA A 231 2.12 2.71 0.71
CA ALA A 231 1.84 2.71 2.14
C ALA A 231 0.36 2.44 2.44
N PRO A 232 0.05 1.67 3.48
CA PRO A 232 -1.32 1.34 3.87
C PRO A 232 -2.05 2.58 4.44
N CYS A 233 -3.33 2.42 4.77
CA CYS A 233 -4.13 3.48 5.38
C CYS A 233 -3.57 3.92 6.74
N PHE A 234 -3.93 5.12 7.19
CA PHE A 234 -3.46 5.68 8.46
C PHE A 234 -3.71 4.77 9.66
N ALA A 235 -4.83 4.05 9.68
CA ALA A 235 -5.12 3.07 10.72
C ALA A 235 -4.06 1.95 10.79
N ALA A 236 -3.62 1.45 9.62
CA ALA A 236 -2.56 0.45 9.54
C ALA A 236 -1.18 1.06 9.82
N ILE A 237 -0.91 2.32 9.41
CA ILE A 237 0.31 3.05 9.81
C ILE A 237 0.38 3.19 11.32
N GLY A 238 -0.74 3.49 11.98
CA GLY A 238 -0.83 3.51 13.44
C GLY A 238 -0.52 2.16 14.09
N ALA A 239 -0.96 1.05 13.48
CA ALA A 239 -0.60 -0.29 13.92
C ALA A 239 0.90 -0.58 13.71
N ILE A 240 1.47 -0.23 12.54
CA ILE A 240 2.91 -0.33 12.26
C ILE A 240 3.71 0.42 13.32
N ARG A 241 3.35 1.66 13.64
CA ARG A 241 4.04 2.48 14.65
C ARG A 241 4.02 1.81 16.02
N ARG A 242 2.88 1.22 16.39
CA ARG A 242 2.74 0.53 17.69
C ARG A 242 3.57 -0.75 17.73
N GLU A 243 3.56 -1.56 16.68
CA GLU A 243 4.29 -2.84 16.65
C GLU A 243 5.80 -2.66 16.43
N MET A 244 6.22 -1.61 15.69
CA MET A 244 7.64 -1.27 15.52
C MET A 244 8.25 -0.62 16.77
N ASN A 245 7.44 0.01 17.61
CA ASN A 245 7.85 0.76 18.82
C ASN A 245 9.05 1.69 18.60
N ASN A 246 9.25 2.17 17.38
CA ASN A 246 10.36 3.04 17.01
C ASN A 246 9.96 3.90 15.79
N ALA A 247 10.03 5.23 15.96
CA ALA A 247 9.65 6.17 14.91
C ALA A 247 10.52 6.04 13.64
N LYS A 248 11.83 5.80 13.78
CA LYS A 248 12.76 5.65 12.65
C LYS A 248 12.37 4.45 11.78
N TRP A 249 12.05 3.32 12.40
CA TRP A 249 11.62 2.12 11.69
C TRP A 249 10.26 2.28 11.05
N THR A 250 9.34 3.02 11.67
CA THR A 250 8.03 3.34 11.11
C THR A 250 8.17 4.16 9.83
N TRP A 251 8.94 5.24 9.87
CA TRP A 251 9.18 6.08 8.69
C TRP A 251 9.93 5.33 7.59
N PHE A 252 10.90 4.50 7.97
CA PHE A 252 11.59 3.63 7.03
C PHE A 252 10.64 2.65 6.34
N ALA A 253 9.72 2.04 7.09
CA ALA A 253 8.72 1.13 6.53
C ALA A 253 7.80 1.83 5.52
N ILE A 254 7.30 3.03 5.85
CA ILE A 254 6.44 3.82 4.95
C ILE A 254 7.21 4.24 3.69
N ALA A 255 8.42 4.78 3.85
CA ALA A 255 9.25 5.19 2.73
C ALA A 255 9.61 4.01 1.82
N TYR A 256 9.93 2.85 2.40
CA TYR A 256 10.20 1.63 1.66
C TYR A 256 8.99 1.16 0.86
N GLN A 257 7.80 1.12 1.45
CA GLN A 257 6.57 0.72 0.78
C GLN A 257 6.22 1.65 -0.38
N CYS A 258 6.29 2.97 -0.16
CA CYS A 258 6.05 3.95 -1.22
C CYS A 258 7.10 3.85 -2.34
N GLY A 259 8.38 3.73 -1.99
CA GLY A 259 9.47 3.61 -2.96
C GLY A 259 9.37 2.31 -3.78
N PHE A 260 9.04 1.19 -3.14
CA PHE A 260 8.85 -0.08 -3.82
C PHE A 260 7.64 -0.04 -4.77
N ALA A 261 6.51 0.52 -4.32
CA ALA A 261 5.33 0.72 -5.15
C ALA A 261 5.62 1.60 -6.37
N TYR A 262 6.37 2.69 -6.16
CA TYR A 262 6.80 3.59 -7.22
C TYR A 262 7.68 2.89 -8.25
N ALA A 263 8.65 2.09 -7.79
CA ALA A 263 9.56 1.32 -8.65
C ALA A 263 8.80 0.33 -9.54
N ILE A 264 7.87 -0.45 -8.97
CA ILE A 264 7.07 -1.42 -9.72
C ILE A 264 6.14 -0.72 -10.71
N SER A 265 5.45 0.33 -10.28
CA SER A 265 4.53 1.10 -11.13
C SER A 265 5.26 1.78 -12.30
N LEU A 266 6.46 2.33 -12.04
CA LEU A 266 7.34 2.89 -13.07
C LEU A 266 7.71 1.85 -14.12
N MET A 267 8.13 0.66 -13.69
CA MET A 267 8.47 -0.43 -14.61
C MET A 267 7.27 -0.84 -15.46
N ILE A 268 6.08 -0.97 -14.87
CA ILE A 268 4.86 -1.32 -15.60
C ILE A 268 4.55 -0.27 -16.67
N ASN A 269 4.59 1.01 -16.31
CA ASN A 269 4.27 2.08 -17.26
C ASN A 269 5.30 2.18 -18.39
N GLN A 270 6.59 2.17 -18.07
CA GLN A 270 7.64 2.39 -19.05
C GLN A 270 7.82 1.18 -19.97
N PHE A 271 7.82 -0.05 -19.45
CA PHE A 271 7.88 -1.24 -20.28
C PHE A 271 6.59 -1.47 -21.06
N GLY A 272 5.43 -1.18 -20.46
CA GLY A 272 4.16 -1.21 -21.18
C GLY A 272 4.14 -0.18 -22.33
N GLY A 273 4.66 1.02 -22.11
CA GLY A 273 4.79 2.08 -23.11
C GLY A 273 5.62 1.68 -24.34
N LEU A 274 6.64 0.81 -24.17
CA LEU A 274 7.41 0.25 -25.30
C LEU A 274 6.54 -0.57 -26.26
N PHE A 275 5.54 -1.27 -25.74
CA PHE A 275 4.62 -2.06 -26.59
C PHE A 275 3.56 -1.20 -27.28
N THR A 276 3.24 -0.02 -26.74
CA THR A 276 2.22 0.88 -27.30
C THR A 276 2.80 2.04 -28.12
N GLY A 277 4.14 2.14 -28.23
CA GLY A 277 4.81 3.16 -29.04
C GLY A 277 4.96 4.53 -28.33
N ASN A 278 4.44 4.70 -27.13
CA ASN A 278 4.62 5.90 -26.29
C ASN A 278 5.90 5.79 -25.47
N VAL A 279 7.04 6.07 -26.10
CA VAL A 279 8.36 5.88 -25.48
C VAL A 279 8.89 7.17 -24.90
N ASN A 280 9.00 7.24 -23.58
CA ASN A 280 9.80 8.25 -22.90
C ASN A 280 11.20 7.68 -22.61
N ILE A 281 12.19 8.04 -23.41
CA ILE A 281 13.56 7.50 -23.33
C ILE A 281 14.14 7.63 -21.92
N ILE A 282 13.95 8.78 -21.26
CA ILE A 282 14.43 9.02 -19.90
C ILE A 282 13.75 8.09 -18.91
N GLY A 283 12.44 7.89 -19.07
CA GLY A 283 11.66 6.99 -18.22
C GLY A 283 12.07 5.53 -18.38
N VAL A 284 12.32 5.09 -19.62
CA VAL A 284 12.78 3.72 -19.90
C VAL A 284 14.16 3.47 -19.31
N ILE A 285 15.10 4.42 -19.45
CA ILE A 285 16.43 4.31 -18.81
C ILE A 285 16.30 4.17 -17.29
N ALA A 286 15.45 5.00 -16.66
CA ALA A 286 15.18 4.91 -15.23
C ALA A 286 14.58 3.54 -14.84
N ALA A 287 13.62 3.01 -15.62
CA ALA A 287 13.01 1.71 -15.38
C ALA A 287 14.02 0.57 -15.48
N VAL A 288 14.93 0.62 -16.47
CA VAL A 288 16.02 -0.37 -16.63
C VAL A 288 17.00 -0.32 -15.47
N ILE A 289 17.38 0.87 -15.01
CA ILE A 289 18.25 1.03 -13.83
C ILE A 289 17.59 0.43 -12.59
N VAL A 290 16.30 0.72 -12.37
CA VAL A 290 15.52 0.19 -11.24
C VAL A 290 15.42 -1.33 -11.31
N LEU A 291 15.12 -1.89 -12.49
CA LEU A 291 15.06 -3.33 -12.70
C LEU A 291 16.43 -3.98 -12.45
N GLY A 292 17.50 -3.41 -12.99
CA GLY A 292 18.87 -3.88 -12.78
C GLY A 292 19.24 -3.87 -11.29
N PHE A 293 18.89 -2.81 -10.57
CA PHE A 293 19.10 -2.73 -9.12
C PHE A 293 18.29 -3.80 -8.35
N MET A 294 17.03 -4.04 -8.73
CA MET A 294 16.20 -5.07 -8.11
C MET A 294 16.79 -6.48 -8.37
N ILE A 295 17.19 -6.77 -9.61
CA ILE A 295 17.83 -8.04 -9.97
C ILE A 295 19.15 -8.20 -9.20
N TRP A 296 19.97 -7.17 -9.14
CA TRP A 296 21.21 -7.20 -8.37
C TRP A 296 20.96 -7.51 -6.89
N MET A 297 19.93 -6.88 -6.29
CA MET A 297 19.54 -7.16 -4.91
C MET A 297 19.01 -8.60 -4.73
N LEU A 298 18.33 -9.16 -5.73
CA LEU A 298 17.84 -10.53 -5.70
C LEU A 298 18.94 -11.58 -5.89
N VAL A 299 19.96 -11.30 -6.71
CA VAL A 299 21.06 -12.23 -7.01
C VAL A 299 22.19 -12.14 -6.01
N ARG A 300 22.37 -10.98 -5.37
CA ARG A 300 23.45 -10.75 -4.39
C ARG A 300 23.49 -11.89 -3.37
N PRO A 301 24.70 -12.51 -3.14
CA PRO A 301 24.83 -13.59 -2.19
C PRO A 301 24.52 -13.12 -0.76
N TYR A 302 23.85 -13.99 0.00
CA TYR A 302 23.59 -13.77 1.42
C TYR A 302 24.95 -13.75 2.16
N LYS A 303 25.23 -12.67 2.90
CA LYS A 303 26.37 -12.64 3.81
C LYS A 303 25.89 -13.12 5.17
N GLU A 304 26.21 -14.35 5.53
CA GLU A 304 26.05 -14.84 6.89
C GLU A 304 26.72 -13.87 7.88
N SER A 305 26.04 -13.63 8.98
CA SER A 305 26.59 -12.83 10.07
C SER A 305 27.61 -13.72 10.83
N ILE A 306 28.87 -13.50 10.54
CA ILE A 306 30.05 -14.27 11.07
C ILE A 306 30.15 -14.26 12.62
N LYS A 307 29.28 -13.52 13.32
CA LYS A 307 29.39 -13.38 14.78
C LYS A 307 28.98 -14.65 15.58
N LEU A 308 28.05 -15.44 15.10
CA LEU A 308 27.60 -16.67 15.81
C LEU A 308 28.54 -17.86 15.61
N THR A 309 29.18 -17.96 14.44
CA THR A 309 30.13 -19.05 14.15
C THR A 309 31.45 -18.93 14.95
N LYS A 310 31.79 -17.75 15.49
CA LYS A 310 32.97 -17.55 16.33
C LYS A 310 32.76 -17.97 17.80
N GLU A 311 31.54 -17.87 18.32
CA GLU A 311 31.26 -18.27 19.71
C GLU A 311 31.11 -19.79 19.87
N ILE A 312 30.68 -20.52 18.84
CA ILE A 312 30.54 -21.99 18.87
C ILE A 312 31.90 -22.69 18.72
N LYS A 313 32.96 -22.02 18.20
CA LYS A 313 34.31 -22.60 18.09
C LYS A 313 35.18 -22.48 19.35
N ILE A 314 34.69 -21.84 20.40
CA ILE A 314 35.41 -21.58 21.66
C ILE A 314 34.80 -22.34 22.86
N SER A 315 33.76 -23.15 22.62
CA SER A 315 33.17 -24.00 23.66
C SER A 315 33.62 -25.46 23.52
#